data_a2207fa572d5e7cc0a1e0d67a01d22c1
#
_entry.id   a2207fa572d5e7cc0a1e0d67a01d22c1
#
_cell.length_a   1.000
_cell.length_b   1.000
_cell.length_c   1.000
_cell.angle_alpha   90.00
_cell.angle_beta   90.00
_cell.angle_gamma   90.00
#
_symmetry.space_group_name_H-M   'P 1'
#
loop_
_entity.id
_entity.type
_entity.pdbx_description
1 polymer ?
#
loop_
_entity_poly.entity_id
_entity_poly.type
_entity_poly.pdbx_seq_one_letter_code
_entity_poly.pdbx_strand_id
1 'polypeptide(L)'
;MVLARVKGTVVSTHKPQSMEGLRLLLLEKIDAVTLKGKGDYVVGIDSVGANAGEVVFYVTGSSARMTETTKGKPSDATIIAIVDVIEKDGVLTYEKAQGDGAVQPPAQGASAGAQKK
;
A
#
# COMPACT_ATOMS: atom_id res chain seq x y z
N MET A 1 4.71 -5.90 10.85
CA MET A 1 4.12 -5.57 9.55
C MET A 1 2.88 -4.72 9.73
N VAL A 2 2.72 -3.76 8.87
CA VAL A 2 1.60 -2.83 8.97
C VAL A 2 0.85 -2.81 7.65
N LEU A 3 -0.48 -2.81 7.72
CA LEU A 3 -1.35 -2.77 6.55
C LEU A 3 -1.63 -1.31 6.19
N ALA A 4 -1.53 -1.00 4.91
CA ALA A 4 -1.73 0.36 4.43
C ALA A 4 -2.24 0.35 2.99
N ARG A 5 -2.76 1.49 2.57
CA ARG A 5 -3.17 1.66 1.18
C ARG A 5 -2.25 2.67 0.52
N VAL A 6 -1.86 2.40 -0.70
CA VAL A 6 -1.03 3.32 -1.46
C VAL A 6 -1.91 4.49 -1.91
N LYS A 7 -1.55 5.68 -1.46
CA LYS A 7 -2.33 6.88 -1.76
C LYS A 7 -1.70 7.73 -2.86
N GLY A 8 -0.43 7.49 -3.16
CA GLY A 8 0.22 8.25 -4.20
C GLY A 8 1.72 8.04 -4.19
N THR A 9 2.43 8.88 -4.92
CA THR A 9 3.88 8.82 -5.00
C THR A 9 4.49 10.04 -4.34
N VAL A 10 5.74 9.88 -3.91
CA VAL A 10 6.50 10.98 -3.31
C VAL A 10 7.70 11.24 -4.21
N VAL A 11 7.87 12.48 -4.60
CA VAL A 11 8.99 12.90 -5.44
C VAL A 11 9.90 13.79 -4.61
N SER A 12 11.18 13.48 -4.62
CA SER A 12 12.18 14.24 -3.88
C SER A 12 13.27 14.69 -4.85
N THR A 13 13.61 15.96 -4.79
CA THR A 13 14.67 16.50 -5.65
C THR A 13 16.05 16.32 -5.08
N HIS A 14 16.15 16.29 -3.74
CA HIS A 14 17.44 16.17 -3.09
C HIS A 14 17.42 14.97 -2.15
N LYS A 15 18.01 13.89 -2.57
CA LYS A 15 18.09 12.69 -1.76
C LYS A 15 19.48 12.07 -1.93
N PRO A 16 19.93 11.28 -0.96
CA PRO A 16 21.24 10.63 -1.08
C PRO A 16 21.32 9.80 -2.35
N GLN A 17 22.52 9.70 -2.91
CA GLN A 17 22.71 8.91 -4.11
C GLN A 17 22.26 7.47 -3.92
N SER A 18 22.39 6.94 -2.71
CA SER A 18 21.95 5.58 -2.43
C SER A 18 20.45 5.41 -2.56
N MET A 19 19.68 6.52 -2.62
CA MET A 19 18.24 6.47 -2.80
C MET A 19 17.81 6.70 -4.24
N GLU A 20 18.76 6.99 -5.12
CA GLU A 20 18.42 7.22 -6.53
C GLU A 20 17.83 5.97 -7.15
N GLY A 21 16.79 6.16 -7.95
CA GLY A 21 16.13 5.08 -8.62
C GLY A 21 15.12 4.36 -7.76
N LEU A 22 15.04 4.65 -6.47
CA LEU A 22 14.06 4.05 -5.61
C LEU A 22 12.73 4.78 -5.73
N ARG A 23 11.66 4.01 -5.76
CA ARG A 23 10.32 4.56 -5.86
C ARG A 23 9.76 4.74 -4.46
N LEU A 24 9.36 5.97 -4.17
CA LEU A 24 8.79 6.30 -2.86
C LEU A 24 7.29 6.47 -2.99
N LEU A 25 6.55 5.86 -2.08
CA LEU A 25 5.09 5.90 -2.12
C LEU A 25 4.56 6.48 -0.82
N LEU A 26 3.46 7.23 -0.95
CA LEU A 26 2.73 7.72 0.21
C LEU A 26 1.72 6.67 0.61
N LEU A 27 1.79 6.24 1.87
CA LEU A 27 0.95 5.18 2.39
C LEU A 27 0.09 5.71 3.52
N GLU A 28 -1.17 5.31 3.55
CA GLU A 28 -2.03 5.59 4.68
C GLU A 28 -2.33 4.29 5.41
N LYS A 29 -2.10 4.26 6.72
CA LYS A 29 -2.47 3.09 7.52
C LYS A 29 -3.97 2.92 7.48
N ILE A 30 -4.42 1.68 7.37
CA ILE A 30 -5.84 1.38 7.30
C ILE A 30 -6.21 0.34 8.34
N ASP A 31 -7.49 0.31 8.68
CA ASP A 31 -8.04 -0.73 9.53
C ASP A 31 -8.16 -2.01 8.71
N ALA A 32 -7.68 -3.13 9.28
CA ALA A 32 -7.62 -4.38 8.53
C ALA A 32 -9.00 -4.96 8.25
N VAL A 33 -10.02 -4.55 8.99
CA VAL A 33 -11.36 -5.08 8.84
C VAL A 33 -12.23 -4.14 8.02
N THR A 34 -12.24 -2.86 8.37
CA THR A 34 -13.10 -1.87 7.71
C THR A 34 -12.44 -1.27 6.49
N LEU A 35 -11.13 -1.38 6.37
CA LEU A 35 -10.32 -0.79 5.30
C LEU A 35 -10.34 0.73 5.30
N LYS A 36 -10.85 1.32 6.36
CA LYS A 36 -10.90 2.77 6.47
C LYS A 36 -9.52 3.31 6.83
N GLY A 37 -9.18 4.43 6.25
CA GLY A 37 -7.94 5.11 6.56
C GLY A 37 -7.96 5.65 7.98
N LYS A 38 -6.80 5.64 8.61
CA LYS A 38 -6.66 6.11 9.98
C LYS A 38 -6.12 7.54 10.07
N GLY A 39 -5.90 8.17 8.92
CA GLY A 39 -5.34 9.51 8.90
C GLY A 39 -3.87 9.55 9.27
N ASP A 40 -3.21 8.41 9.27
CA ASP A 40 -1.81 8.28 9.67
C ASP A 40 -1.02 7.85 8.43
N TYR A 41 -0.13 8.71 7.98
CA TYR A 41 0.59 8.51 6.72
C TYR A 41 2.07 8.27 6.95
N VAL A 42 2.65 7.52 6.03
CA VAL A 42 4.09 7.22 6.07
C VAL A 42 4.59 7.14 4.62
N VAL A 43 5.86 7.45 4.44
CA VAL A 43 6.51 7.30 3.14
C VAL A 43 7.31 6.00 3.17
N GLY A 44 7.05 5.14 2.20
CA GLY A 44 7.74 3.86 2.13
C GLY A 44 8.45 3.67 0.80
N ILE A 45 9.49 2.84 0.83
CA ILE A 45 10.19 2.45 -0.39
C ILE A 45 9.45 1.25 -0.97
N ASP A 46 9.17 1.32 -2.27
CA ASP A 46 8.48 0.26 -2.97
C ASP A 46 9.48 -0.78 -3.47
N SER A 47 9.35 -2.01 -3.01
CA SER A 47 10.18 -3.11 -3.46
C SER A 47 9.40 -4.18 -4.23
N VAL A 48 8.11 -3.93 -4.50
CA VAL A 48 7.24 -4.95 -5.09
C VAL A 48 6.45 -4.45 -6.30
N GLY A 49 6.55 -3.17 -6.63
CA GLY A 49 5.81 -2.63 -7.77
C GLY A 49 4.36 -2.31 -7.47
N ALA A 50 4.09 -1.77 -6.29
CA ALA A 50 2.73 -1.44 -5.90
C ALA A 50 2.22 -0.20 -6.64
N ASN A 51 0.92 -0.15 -6.86
CA ASN A 51 0.26 0.95 -7.54
C ASN A 51 -0.71 1.67 -6.62
N ALA A 52 -1.07 2.88 -6.99
CA ALA A 52 -2.02 3.68 -6.22
C ALA A 52 -3.32 2.91 -6.04
N GLY A 53 -3.87 2.97 -4.85
CA GLY A 53 -5.11 2.29 -4.51
C GLY A 53 -4.94 0.88 -3.99
N GLU A 54 -3.77 0.28 -4.19
CA GLU A 54 -3.55 -1.09 -3.72
C GLU A 54 -3.30 -1.11 -2.23
N VAL A 55 -3.69 -2.22 -1.59
CA VAL A 55 -3.41 -2.48 -0.19
C VAL A 55 -2.11 -3.24 -0.10
N VAL A 56 -1.25 -2.81 0.79
CA VAL A 56 0.10 -3.37 0.91
C VAL A 56 0.44 -3.62 2.37
N PHE A 57 1.47 -4.44 2.59
CA PHE A 57 2.14 -4.53 3.88
C PHE A 57 3.45 -3.79 3.79
N TYR A 58 3.78 -3.07 4.86
CA TYR A 58 5.12 -2.50 4.98
C TYR A 58 5.71 -2.88 6.33
N VAL A 59 7.04 -2.84 6.40
CA VAL A 59 7.79 -3.09 7.63
C VAL A 59 8.62 -1.87 7.94
N THR A 60 9.00 -1.74 9.20
CA THR A 60 9.77 -0.58 9.68
C THR A 60 11.02 -1.06 10.42
N GLY A 61 11.86 -0.10 10.78
CA GLY A 61 13.08 -0.39 11.54
C GLY A 61 14.06 -1.19 10.70
N SER A 62 14.81 -2.05 11.35
CA SER A 62 15.82 -2.85 10.65
C SER A 62 15.18 -3.80 9.64
N SER A 63 13.95 -4.23 9.88
CA SER A 63 13.25 -5.11 8.94
C SER A 63 13.02 -4.44 7.60
N ALA A 64 12.89 -3.11 7.59
CA ALA A 64 12.66 -2.37 6.36
C ALA A 64 13.86 -2.44 5.41
N ARG A 65 15.02 -2.85 5.90
CA ARG A 65 16.23 -2.91 5.10
C ARG A 65 16.64 -4.33 4.70
N MET A 66 15.70 -5.27 4.84
CA MET A 66 15.98 -6.68 4.58
C MET A 66 15.66 -7.13 3.15
N THR A 67 15.05 -6.29 2.34
CA THR A 67 14.77 -6.65 0.95
C THR A 67 15.98 -6.39 0.08
N GLU A 68 16.02 -7.02 -1.10
CA GLU A 68 17.10 -6.78 -2.05
C GLU A 68 17.14 -5.31 -2.46
N THR A 69 15.97 -4.70 -2.62
CA THR A 69 15.88 -3.30 -3.03
C THR A 69 16.44 -2.36 -1.97
N THR A 70 16.18 -2.65 -0.69
CA THR A 70 16.50 -1.72 0.39
C THR A 70 17.75 -2.09 1.16
N LYS A 71 18.37 -3.23 0.85
CA LYS A 71 19.55 -3.69 1.57
C LYS A 71 20.64 -2.62 1.51
N GLY A 72 21.08 -2.21 2.68
CA GLY A 72 22.10 -1.17 2.78
C GLY A 72 21.61 0.23 2.48
N LYS A 73 20.30 0.44 2.32
CA LYS A 73 19.73 1.75 2.02
C LYS A 73 19.16 2.40 3.28
N PRO A 74 19.16 3.73 3.36
CA PRO A 74 18.59 4.43 4.51
C PRO A 74 17.06 4.44 4.42
N SER A 75 16.44 3.34 4.85
CA SER A 75 15.00 3.17 4.75
C SER A 75 14.43 2.82 6.12
N ASP A 76 13.36 3.51 6.52
CA ASP A 76 12.63 3.21 7.75
C ASP A 76 11.33 2.47 7.48
N ALA A 77 10.84 2.50 6.25
CA ALA A 77 9.62 1.81 5.87
C ALA A 77 9.80 1.23 4.48
N THR A 78 9.48 -0.04 4.32
CA THR A 78 9.62 -0.73 3.03
C THR A 78 8.38 -1.56 2.78
N ILE A 79 7.80 -1.39 1.60
CA ILE A 79 6.66 -2.19 1.16
C ILE A 79 7.20 -3.55 0.75
N ILE A 80 6.68 -4.60 1.37
CA ILE A 80 7.19 -5.96 1.11
C ILE A 80 6.19 -6.87 0.41
N ALA A 81 4.92 -6.49 0.35
CA ALA A 81 3.92 -7.34 -0.26
C ALA A 81 2.70 -6.53 -0.68
N ILE A 82 2.07 -6.96 -1.76
CA ILE A 82 0.78 -6.45 -2.19
C ILE A 82 -0.26 -7.45 -1.72
N VAL A 83 -1.32 -6.95 -1.09
CA VAL A 83 -2.36 -7.81 -0.53
C VAL A 83 -3.38 -8.12 -1.62
N ASP A 84 -3.70 -9.38 -1.79
CA ASP A 84 -4.70 -9.81 -2.77
C ASP A 84 -6.07 -9.99 -2.15
N VAL A 85 -6.14 -10.51 -0.94
CA VAL A 85 -7.41 -10.84 -0.28
C VAL A 85 -7.26 -10.64 1.22
N ILE A 86 -8.30 -10.10 1.84
CA ILE A 86 -8.43 -10.08 3.30
C ILE A 86 -9.75 -10.73 3.63
N GLU A 87 -9.72 -11.69 4.55
CA GLU A 87 -10.90 -12.44 4.95
C GLU A 87 -11.06 -12.37 6.47
N LYS A 88 -12.29 -12.22 6.92
CA LYS A 88 -12.62 -12.27 8.34
C LYS A 88 -13.88 -13.09 8.52
N ASP A 89 -13.80 -14.13 9.34
CA ASP A 89 -14.93 -15.01 9.66
C ASP A 89 -15.58 -15.59 8.41
N GLY A 90 -14.75 -15.94 7.42
CA GLY A 90 -15.25 -16.54 6.18
C GLY A 90 -15.78 -15.54 5.18
N VAL A 91 -15.68 -14.24 5.46
CA VAL A 91 -16.19 -13.19 4.58
C VAL A 91 -15.02 -12.37 4.07
N LEU A 92 -14.97 -12.18 2.76
CA LEU A 92 -13.93 -11.34 2.18
C LEU A 92 -14.25 -9.88 2.48
N THR A 93 -13.31 -9.18 3.11
CA THR A 93 -13.45 -7.74 3.34
C THR A 93 -12.70 -6.94 2.29
N TYR A 94 -11.78 -7.58 1.57
CA TYR A 94 -11.04 -6.94 0.49
C TYR A 94 -10.67 -7.98 -0.53
N GLU A 95 -10.81 -7.62 -1.79
CA GLU A 95 -10.31 -8.44 -2.90
C GLU A 95 -9.76 -7.48 -3.94
N LYS A 96 -8.49 -7.62 -4.27
CA LYS A 96 -7.79 -6.67 -5.12
C LYS A 96 -8.50 -6.45 -6.45
N ALA A 97 -8.99 -7.52 -7.05
CA ALA A 97 -9.60 -7.43 -8.38
C ALA A 97 -10.95 -6.71 -8.35
N GLN A 98 -11.61 -6.64 -7.20
CA GLN A 98 -12.93 -6.04 -7.06
C GLN A 98 -12.94 -4.80 -6.18
N GLY A 99 -11.79 -4.48 -5.59
CA GLY A 99 -11.71 -3.32 -4.72
C GLY A 99 -12.15 -3.62 -3.31
N ASP A 100 -12.60 -2.59 -2.60
CA ASP A 100 -12.94 -2.69 -1.18
C ASP A 100 -14.22 -3.50 -0.99
N GLY A 101 -14.11 -4.56 -0.19
CA GLY A 101 -15.24 -5.40 0.11
C GLY A 101 -15.52 -6.39 -0.99
N ALA A 102 -15.80 -7.61 -0.60
CA ALA A 102 -16.10 -8.66 -1.57
C ALA A 102 -17.47 -8.46 -2.19
N VAL A 103 -18.39 -7.91 -1.41
CA VAL A 103 -19.71 -7.63 -1.90
C VAL A 103 -19.73 -6.19 -2.37
N GLN A 104 -19.65 -6.03 -3.66
CA GLN A 104 -19.62 -4.69 -4.22
C GLN A 104 -21.02 -4.16 -4.35
N PRO A 105 -21.24 -2.91 -4.06
CA PRO A 105 -22.53 -2.33 -4.42
C PRO A 105 -22.67 -2.38 -5.91
N PRO A 106 -23.86 -2.46 -6.39
CA PRO A 106 -24.08 -2.37 -7.82
C PRO A 106 -23.39 -1.12 -8.30
N ALA A 107 -22.78 -1.31 -9.37
CA ALA A 107 -21.95 -0.29 -9.88
C ALA A 107 -22.65 0.98 -9.86
N GLN A 108 -22.27 1.55 -9.27
CA GLN A 108 -22.74 2.62 -9.27
C GLN A 108 -22.45 3.21 -10.38
N GLY A 109 -22.69 2.56 -10.87
CA GLY A 109 -22.57 2.62 -11.52
C GLY A 109 -21.86 2.74 -11.93
N ALA A 110 -21.88 2.69 -12.30
CA ALA A 110 -21.36 2.66 -12.45
C ALA A 110 -20.51 2.90 -12.70
N SER A 111 -20.48 3.20 -12.88
CA SER A 111 -19.85 3.36 -12.76
C SER A 111 -19.05 3.39 -12.71
N ALA A 112 -19.08 3.62 -13.07
CA ALA A 112 -18.59 3.55 -12.62
C ALA A 112 -17.73 3.43 -12.49
N GLY A 113 -17.74 3.64 -12.82
CA GLY A 113 -17.30 3.50 -12.34
C GLY A 113 -16.47 3.65 -12.10
N ALA A 114 -16.55 4.07 -12.39
CA ALA A 114 -16.12 4.27 -11.89
C ALA A 114 -15.54 4.56 -11.28
N GLN A 115 -15.44 4.86 -11.13
CA GLN A 115 -15.13 5.02 -10.34
C GLN A 115 -14.67 4.91 -9.54
N LYS A 116 -14.63 4.91 -9.70
CA LYS A 116 -14.29 4.73 -8.82
C LYS A 116 -13.52 4.69 -8.41
N LYS A 117 -13.45 4.81 -8.45
CA LYS A 117 -12.89 4.59 -7.95
C LYS A 117 -12.48 4.74 -7.76
#